data_a962ab9ac325d7b85465b0b45cae2879
#
_entry.id   a962ab9ac325d7b85465b0b45cae2879
#
_cell.length_a   1.000
_cell.length_b   1.000
_cell.length_c   1.000
_cell.angle_alpha   90.00
_cell.angle_beta   90.00
_cell.angle_gamma   90.00
#
_symmetry.space_group_name_H-M   'P 1'
#
loop_
_entity.id
_entity.type
_entity.pdbx_description
1 polymer ?
#
loop_
_entity_poly.entity_id
_entity_poly.type
_entity_poly.pdbx_seq_one_letter_code
_entity_poly.pdbx_strand_id
1 'polypeptide(L)'
;MATTTLTGPRPTPRPGPLTGFTIGVTAARRRDELTALLTRRGAQVVEAPVLRIMPLADDLALRRATEACLAAPLDYVVATTGVGWRGWMSAAEGWGRGAALADVCRRAVVLTRGPKATGAVRASGLGEGFSPGSEATGELLTWLLARPLAGRRIAVQEHGVRLDDFAAALRERGAEVISVPVYRWAPPDDPAPVRRLVEQTVRRQVHALAFTSAPAVSAFVATAAADGLRDALLDALRGDVLPVCVGALCARPFADLGLPAEFPERGRLGSLVRLLAETLPSRGRRELDLGSTRLTLQGNAALVDGESRLLSPRGAAVLRALAERPGHVLSRADLLRTAWPDVAADEHTVDEHAVEAAVGRLRAALGPHGKLIRTVPKRGYRLAVG
;
A
#
# COMPACT_ATOMS: atom_id res chain seq x y z
N MET A 1 42.40 36.92 12.76
CA MET A 1 41.55 36.30 13.80
C MET A 1 40.43 35.52 13.08
N ALA A 2 40.54 34.22 13.01
CA ALA A 2 39.55 33.36 12.34
C ALA A 2 38.57 32.83 13.40
N THR A 3 37.32 33.20 13.28
CA THR A 3 36.23 32.78 14.19
C THR A 3 35.80 31.35 13.82
N THR A 4 36.23 30.39 14.63
CA THR A 4 35.80 28.97 14.49
C THR A 4 34.37 28.87 15.00
N THR A 5 33.42 28.75 14.08
CA THR A 5 32.01 28.46 14.40
C THR A 5 31.90 27.00 14.82
N LEU A 6 31.72 26.74 16.10
CA LEU A 6 31.40 25.43 16.67
C LEU A 6 30.01 25.02 16.20
N THR A 7 29.97 24.11 15.22
CA THR A 7 28.73 23.46 14.80
C THR A 7 28.33 22.47 15.88
N GLY A 8 27.41 22.86 16.75
CA GLY A 8 26.82 21.97 17.75
C GLY A 8 26.11 20.78 17.07
N PRO A 9 25.94 19.64 17.77
CA PRO A 9 25.27 18.48 17.21
C PRO A 9 23.85 18.86 16.79
N ARG A 10 23.49 18.56 15.53
CA ARG A 10 22.14 18.77 15.01
C ARG A 10 21.14 18.06 15.95
N PRO A 11 20.08 18.76 16.41
CA PRO A 11 19.07 18.13 17.26
C PRO A 11 18.50 16.92 16.50
N THR A 12 18.53 15.75 17.15
CA THR A 12 17.90 14.53 16.64
C THR A 12 16.42 14.86 16.44
N PRO A 13 15.85 14.64 15.24
CA PRO A 13 14.44 14.92 14.99
C PRO A 13 13.59 14.12 16.00
N ARG A 14 12.59 14.77 16.58
CA ARG A 14 11.64 14.11 17.49
C ARG A 14 11.06 12.89 16.78
N PRO A 15 10.99 11.72 17.44
CA PRO A 15 10.46 10.52 16.86
C PRO A 15 9.02 10.72 16.38
N GLY A 16 8.75 10.44 15.11
CA GLY A 16 7.41 10.48 14.56
C GLY A 16 6.58 9.26 14.99
N PRO A 17 5.26 9.27 14.78
CA PRO A 17 4.37 8.17 15.17
C PRO A 17 4.71 6.84 14.47
N LEU A 18 5.36 6.89 13.30
CA LEU A 18 5.77 5.70 12.55
C LEU A 18 7.26 5.37 12.69
N THR A 19 7.98 6.00 13.62
CA THR A 19 9.39 5.68 13.87
C THR A 19 9.55 4.22 14.27
N GLY A 20 10.46 3.51 13.59
CA GLY A 20 10.70 2.07 13.80
C GLY A 20 9.80 1.14 13.00
N PHE A 21 8.73 1.64 12.37
CA PHE A 21 7.90 0.82 11.50
C PHE A 21 8.44 0.83 10.07
N THR A 22 8.46 -0.35 9.45
CA THR A 22 8.76 -0.56 8.03
C THR A 22 7.45 -0.83 7.31
N ILE A 23 7.17 -0.08 6.25
CA ILE A 23 5.91 -0.14 5.48
C ILE A 23 6.22 -0.44 4.03
N GLY A 24 5.64 -1.52 3.51
CA GLY A 24 5.69 -1.85 2.09
C GLY A 24 4.68 -1.00 1.30
N VAL A 25 5.14 -0.31 0.27
CA VAL A 25 4.30 0.52 -0.62
C VAL A 25 4.20 -0.17 -1.98
N THR A 26 3.00 -0.64 -2.32
CA THR A 26 2.70 -1.37 -3.56
C THR A 26 2.20 -0.47 -4.68
N ALA A 27 2.06 0.82 -4.42
CA ALA A 27 1.47 1.79 -5.32
C ALA A 27 2.30 2.00 -6.59
N ALA A 28 1.64 1.92 -7.76
CA ALA A 28 2.22 2.28 -9.05
C ALA A 28 2.14 3.79 -9.31
N ARG A 29 1.09 4.46 -8.81
CA ARG A 29 0.82 5.90 -9.00
C ARG A 29 0.92 6.64 -7.70
N ARG A 30 1.42 7.90 -7.75
CA ARG A 30 1.61 8.75 -6.56
C ARG A 30 2.44 8.05 -5.47
N ARG A 31 3.30 7.12 -5.88
CA ARG A 31 4.18 6.37 -4.99
C ARG A 31 5.07 7.31 -4.20
N ASP A 32 5.75 8.22 -4.88
CA ASP A 32 6.70 9.16 -4.26
C ASP A 32 6.01 10.07 -3.24
N GLU A 33 4.76 10.48 -3.50
CA GLU A 33 3.95 11.25 -2.56
C GLU A 33 3.60 10.42 -1.31
N LEU A 34 3.18 9.17 -1.49
CA LEU A 34 2.88 8.27 -0.37
C LEU A 34 4.13 7.99 0.45
N THR A 35 5.24 7.68 -0.20
CA THR A 35 6.56 7.48 0.44
C THR A 35 6.97 8.71 1.24
N ALA A 36 6.87 9.91 0.67
CA ALA A 36 7.21 11.15 1.36
C ALA A 36 6.29 11.41 2.58
N LEU A 37 4.99 11.09 2.47
CA LEU A 37 4.04 11.22 3.57
C LEU A 37 4.36 10.28 4.74
N LEU A 38 4.74 9.03 4.44
CA LEU A 38 5.12 8.02 5.43
C LEU A 38 6.46 8.36 6.09
N THR A 39 7.47 8.70 5.28
CA THR A 39 8.82 9.06 5.77
C THR A 39 8.80 10.30 6.67
N ARG A 40 8.00 11.32 6.34
CA ARG A 40 7.82 12.49 7.23
C ARG A 40 7.24 12.13 8.61
N ARG A 41 6.58 10.98 8.74
CA ARG A 41 6.06 10.46 10.01
C ARG A 41 7.01 9.47 10.69
N GLY A 42 8.20 9.27 10.14
CA GLY A 42 9.26 8.44 10.70
C GLY A 42 9.29 7.00 10.20
N ALA A 43 8.43 6.60 9.26
CA ALA A 43 8.44 5.25 8.70
C ALA A 43 9.67 5.00 7.84
N GLN A 44 10.17 3.76 7.85
CA GLN A 44 10.97 3.19 6.79
C GLN A 44 10.04 2.67 5.70
N VAL A 45 10.36 2.96 4.43
CA VAL A 45 9.50 2.57 3.31
C VAL A 45 10.24 1.62 2.39
N VAL A 46 9.58 0.51 2.05
CA VAL A 46 10.02 -0.43 1.02
C VAL A 46 9.08 -0.27 -0.18
N GLU A 47 9.61 0.26 -1.26
CA GLU A 47 8.85 0.47 -2.49
C GLU A 47 8.89 -0.78 -3.37
N ALA A 48 7.73 -1.29 -3.72
CA ALA A 48 7.57 -2.41 -4.63
C ALA A 48 6.29 -2.25 -5.45
N PRO A 49 6.30 -1.42 -6.50
CA PRO A 49 5.14 -1.24 -7.36
C PRO A 49 4.76 -2.56 -8.01
N VAL A 50 3.59 -3.09 -7.65
CA VAL A 50 3.13 -4.43 -8.07
C VAL A 50 2.62 -4.43 -9.51
N LEU A 51 2.19 -3.27 -9.98
CA LEU A 51 1.62 -3.08 -11.32
C LEU A 51 2.21 -1.84 -11.96
N ARG A 52 2.26 -1.84 -13.28
CA ARG A 52 2.45 -0.62 -14.08
C ARG A 52 1.23 -0.34 -14.94
N ILE A 53 1.01 0.93 -15.22
CA ILE A 53 -0.03 1.35 -16.16
C ILE A 53 0.58 1.40 -17.53
N MET A 54 0.01 0.63 -18.44
CA MET A 54 0.34 0.71 -19.87
C MET A 54 -0.67 1.61 -20.56
N PRO A 55 -0.26 2.78 -21.04
CA PRO A 55 -1.08 3.56 -21.96
C PRO A 55 -1.34 2.74 -23.24
N LEU A 56 -2.55 2.82 -23.75
CA LEU A 56 -2.94 2.10 -24.97
C LEU A 56 -2.92 3.02 -26.21
N ALA A 57 -2.03 4.02 -26.25
CA ALA A 57 -1.99 5.00 -27.36
C ALA A 57 -1.86 4.35 -28.75
N ASP A 58 -1.15 3.20 -28.82
CA ASP A 58 -0.97 2.45 -30.06
C ASP A 58 -1.78 1.14 -30.09
N ASP A 59 -2.74 0.96 -29.15
CA ASP A 59 -3.54 -0.25 -29.04
C ASP A 59 -4.68 -0.25 -30.07
N LEU A 60 -4.69 -1.27 -30.93
CA LEU A 60 -5.75 -1.48 -31.92
C LEU A 60 -7.15 -1.57 -31.29
N ALA A 61 -7.27 -2.04 -30.03
CA ALA A 61 -8.54 -2.14 -29.34
C ALA A 61 -9.10 -0.76 -28.98
N LEU A 62 -8.26 0.16 -28.46
CA LEU A 62 -8.67 1.52 -28.19
C LEU A 62 -9.06 2.26 -29.48
N ARG A 63 -8.28 2.09 -30.56
CA ARG A 63 -8.56 2.69 -31.86
C ARG A 63 -9.88 2.18 -32.44
N ARG A 64 -10.13 0.86 -32.43
CA ARG A 64 -11.39 0.26 -32.87
C ARG A 64 -12.57 0.75 -32.04
N ALA A 65 -12.45 0.81 -30.73
CA ALA A 65 -13.49 1.35 -29.86
C ALA A 65 -13.78 2.84 -30.14
N THR A 66 -12.74 3.63 -30.41
CA THR A 66 -12.90 5.04 -30.79
C THR A 66 -13.62 5.16 -32.14
N GLU A 67 -13.24 4.42 -33.17
CA GLU A 67 -13.94 4.43 -34.47
C GLU A 67 -15.41 3.96 -34.32
N ALA A 68 -15.68 2.96 -33.45
CA ALA A 68 -17.04 2.55 -33.14
C ALA A 68 -17.85 3.67 -32.47
N CYS A 69 -17.23 4.46 -31.58
CA CYS A 69 -17.86 5.64 -30.99
C CYS A 69 -18.19 6.72 -32.04
N LEU A 70 -17.33 6.87 -33.05
CA LEU A 70 -17.50 7.87 -34.12
C LEU A 70 -18.48 7.44 -35.22
N ALA A 71 -18.79 6.14 -35.33
CA ALA A 71 -19.64 5.60 -36.41
C ALA A 71 -21.09 6.08 -36.37
N ALA A 72 -21.62 6.42 -35.18
CA ALA A 72 -22.94 6.98 -35.00
C ALA A 72 -23.02 7.77 -33.68
N PRO A 73 -24.04 8.64 -33.48
CA PRO A 73 -24.20 9.41 -32.24
C PRO A 73 -24.20 8.52 -30.98
N LEU A 74 -23.57 9.01 -29.92
CA LEU A 74 -23.64 8.39 -28.58
C LEU A 74 -24.73 9.12 -27.77
N ASP A 75 -25.50 8.32 -26.99
CA ASP A 75 -26.44 8.87 -26.01
C ASP A 75 -25.76 9.15 -24.68
N TYR A 76 -24.86 8.23 -24.27
CA TYR A 76 -24.14 8.34 -22.99
C TYR A 76 -22.66 7.99 -23.15
N VAL A 77 -21.84 8.68 -22.35
CA VAL A 77 -20.41 8.39 -22.21
C VAL A 77 -20.07 8.25 -20.74
N VAL A 78 -19.52 7.13 -20.32
CA VAL A 78 -19.13 6.86 -18.93
C VAL A 78 -17.63 7.02 -18.77
N ALA A 79 -17.19 8.10 -18.12
CA ALA A 79 -15.82 8.40 -17.79
C ALA A 79 -15.49 7.91 -16.37
N THR A 80 -14.78 6.81 -16.26
CA THR A 80 -14.47 6.17 -14.97
C THR A 80 -13.24 6.75 -14.28
N THR A 81 -12.25 7.25 -15.02
CA THR A 81 -11.02 7.84 -14.48
C THR A 81 -10.51 9.02 -15.28
N GLY A 82 -10.01 10.04 -14.57
CA GLY A 82 -9.45 11.22 -15.24
C GLY A 82 -8.18 10.93 -16.05
N VAL A 83 -7.38 9.95 -15.63
CA VAL A 83 -6.20 9.53 -16.40
C VAL A 83 -6.59 8.83 -17.69
N GLY A 84 -7.57 7.92 -17.60
CA GLY A 84 -8.08 7.25 -18.78
C GLY A 84 -8.72 8.21 -19.75
N TRP A 85 -9.51 9.18 -19.25
CA TRP A 85 -10.11 10.21 -20.08
C TRP A 85 -9.06 11.00 -20.87
N ARG A 86 -8.05 11.56 -20.18
CA ARG A 86 -6.97 12.29 -20.83
C ARG A 86 -6.19 11.43 -21.83
N GLY A 87 -5.89 10.17 -21.46
CA GLY A 87 -5.21 9.23 -22.35
C GLY A 87 -6.02 8.94 -23.62
N TRP A 88 -7.34 8.77 -23.49
CA TRP A 88 -8.22 8.56 -24.65
C TRP A 88 -8.27 9.78 -25.57
N MET A 89 -8.48 10.97 -25.02
CA MET A 89 -8.48 12.21 -25.81
C MET A 89 -7.14 12.43 -26.51
N SER A 90 -6.02 12.27 -25.81
CA SER A 90 -4.68 12.43 -26.38
C SER A 90 -4.38 11.40 -27.48
N ALA A 91 -4.79 10.14 -27.30
CA ALA A 91 -4.65 9.12 -28.32
C ALA A 91 -5.48 9.46 -29.57
N ALA A 92 -6.73 9.90 -29.38
CA ALA A 92 -7.59 10.33 -30.49
C ALA A 92 -7.02 11.56 -31.22
N GLU A 93 -6.42 12.50 -30.50
CA GLU A 93 -5.69 13.63 -31.10
C GLU A 93 -4.52 13.15 -31.94
N GLY A 94 -3.71 12.23 -31.45
CA GLY A 94 -2.59 11.62 -32.17
C GLY A 94 -3.00 10.90 -33.47
N TRP A 95 -4.23 10.42 -33.54
CA TRP A 95 -4.81 9.81 -34.75
C TRP A 95 -5.54 10.79 -35.65
N GLY A 96 -5.56 12.08 -35.32
CA GLY A 96 -6.35 13.08 -36.04
C GLY A 96 -7.88 12.97 -35.84
N ARG A 97 -8.31 12.30 -34.77
CA ARG A 97 -9.74 12.07 -34.42
C ARG A 97 -10.20 12.88 -33.21
N GLY A 98 -9.34 13.67 -32.58
CA GLY A 98 -9.62 14.38 -31.33
C GLY A 98 -10.86 15.31 -31.43
N ALA A 99 -10.93 16.14 -32.44
CA ALA A 99 -12.07 17.04 -32.66
C ALA A 99 -13.39 16.26 -32.85
N ALA A 100 -13.38 15.21 -33.67
CA ALA A 100 -14.57 14.39 -33.94
C ALA A 100 -15.03 13.68 -32.64
N LEU A 101 -14.11 13.15 -31.83
CA LEU A 101 -14.43 12.49 -30.55
C LEU A 101 -15.00 13.49 -29.55
N ALA A 102 -14.41 14.70 -29.44
CA ALA A 102 -14.93 15.75 -28.58
C ALA A 102 -16.36 16.17 -28.97
N ASP A 103 -16.65 16.24 -30.28
CA ASP A 103 -17.97 16.57 -30.79
C ASP A 103 -19.02 15.49 -30.50
N VAL A 104 -18.69 14.22 -30.63
CA VAL A 104 -19.59 13.12 -30.27
C VAL A 104 -19.86 13.14 -28.76
N CYS A 105 -18.81 13.29 -27.93
CA CYS A 105 -18.96 13.37 -26.48
C CYS A 105 -19.76 14.61 -26.04
N ARG A 106 -19.66 15.74 -26.74
CA ARG A 106 -20.41 16.98 -26.42
C ARG A 106 -21.91 16.82 -26.64
N ARG A 107 -22.30 15.99 -27.59
CA ARG A 107 -23.72 15.70 -27.90
C ARG A 107 -24.31 14.63 -26.99
N ALA A 108 -23.47 13.82 -26.36
CA ALA A 108 -23.86 12.79 -25.40
C ALA A 108 -23.97 13.33 -23.97
N VAL A 109 -24.72 12.63 -23.14
CA VAL A 109 -24.67 12.85 -21.67
C VAL A 109 -23.44 12.17 -21.09
N VAL A 110 -22.48 12.97 -20.63
CA VAL A 110 -21.25 12.45 -20.03
C VAL A 110 -21.48 12.18 -18.55
N LEU A 111 -21.26 10.94 -18.12
CA LEU A 111 -21.28 10.55 -16.71
C LEU A 111 -19.86 10.37 -16.22
N THR A 112 -19.57 10.86 -15.03
CA THR A 112 -18.22 10.73 -14.42
C THR A 112 -18.32 10.01 -13.10
N ARG A 113 -17.35 9.11 -12.81
CA ARG A 113 -17.37 8.33 -11.57
C ARG A 113 -17.06 9.17 -10.33
N GLY A 114 -16.38 10.30 -10.47
CA GLY A 114 -16.01 11.13 -9.34
C GLY A 114 -15.09 12.29 -9.72
N PRO A 115 -14.63 13.10 -8.76
CA PRO A 115 -14.00 14.41 -8.96
C PRO A 115 -12.83 14.42 -9.94
N LYS A 116 -12.02 13.35 -9.98
CA LYS A 116 -10.88 13.25 -10.91
C LYS A 116 -11.29 13.06 -12.36
N ALA A 117 -12.35 12.28 -12.58
CA ALA A 117 -12.92 12.09 -13.92
C ALA A 117 -13.65 13.38 -14.35
N THR A 118 -14.44 13.97 -13.46
CA THR A 118 -15.11 15.27 -13.66
C THR A 118 -14.12 16.36 -14.07
N GLY A 119 -13.04 16.52 -13.31
CA GLY A 119 -12.03 17.54 -13.62
C GLY A 119 -11.34 17.30 -14.99
N ALA A 120 -11.13 16.06 -15.40
CA ALA A 120 -10.55 15.75 -16.71
C ALA A 120 -11.53 16.00 -17.86
N VAL A 121 -12.81 15.68 -17.69
CA VAL A 121 -13.88 15.96 -18.66
C VAL A 121 -14.03 17.49 -18.85
N ARG A 122 -14.10 18.24 -17.76
CA ARG A 122 -14.18 19.71 -17.80
C ARG A 122 -12.95 20.36 -18.45
N ALA A 123 -11.75 19.81 -18.17
CA ALA A 123 -10.51 20.29 -18.80
C ALA A 123 -10.48 20.06 -20.33
N SER A 124 -11.29 19.14 -20.84
CA SER A 124 -11.49 18.91 -22.28
C SER A 124 -12.60 19.80 -22.88
N GLY A 125 -13.11 20.79 -22.15
CA GLY A 125 -14.19 21.69 -22.61
C GLY A 125 -15.57 21.02 -22.66
N LEU A 126 -15.78 19.95 -21.90
CA LEU A 126 -17.02 19.20 -21.82
C LEU A 126 -17.63 19.32 -20.41
N GLY A 127 -18.97 19.14 -20.32
CA GLY A 127 -19.68 19.10 -19.04
C GLY A 127 -20.13 17.68 -18.70
N GLU A 128 -20.19 17.34 -17.41
CA GLU A 128 -20.84 16.13 -16.94
C GLU A 128 -22.33 16.34 -16.67
N GLY A 129 -23.15 15.37 -17.06
CA GLY A 129 -24.58 15.31 -16.73
C GLY A 129 -24.88 14.65 -15.39
N PHE A 130 -23.94 13.80 -14.88
CA PHE A 130 -24.05 13.14 -13.58
C PHE A 130 -22.69 12.71 -13.04
N SER A 131 -22.51 12.85 -11.71
CA SER A 131 -21.35 12.33 -10.98
C SER A 131 -21.79 11.92 -9.57
N PRO A 132 -21.64 10.65 -9.17
CA PRO A 132 -22.06 10.19 -7.84
C PRO A 132 -21.14 10.73 -6.74
N GLY A 133 -21.71 10.91 -5.54
CA GLY A 133 -20.96 11.38 -4.38
C GLY A 133 -20.02 10.33 -3.78
N SER A 134 -20.32 9.03 -3.95
CA SER A 134 -19.53 7.91 -3.39
C SER A 134 -18.32 7.51 -4.25
N GLU A 135 -18.18 8.05 -5.44
CA GLU A 135 -17.18 7.65 -6.44
C GLU A 135 -17.34 6.16 -6.88
N ALA A 136 -18.48 5.52 -6.65
CA ALA A 136 -18.73 4.12 -6.98
C ALA A 136 -19.31 3.96 -8.40
N THR A 137 -18.79 3.00 -9.16
CA THR A 137 -19.27 2.65 -10.50
C THR A 137 -20.72 2.13 -10.47
N GLY A 138 -21.11 1.46 -9.34
CA GLY A 138 -22.48 0.95 -9.16
C GLY A 138 -23.56 2.04 -9.19
N GLU A 139 -23.28 3.25 -8.67
CA GLU A 139 -24.24 4.36 -8.74
C GLU A 139 -24.43 4.89 -10.16
N LEU A 140 -23.37 4.86 -10.99
CA LEU A 140 -23.49 5.18 -12.41
C LEU A 140 -24.40 4.17 -13.12
N LEU A 141 -24.25 2.88 -12.78
CA LEU A 141 -25.11 1.82 -13.31
C LEU A 141 -26.56 2.04 -12.89
N THR A 142 -26.81 2.26 -11.61
CA THR A 142 -28.16 2.54 -11.07
C THR A 142 -28.80 3.74 -11.76
N TRP A 143 -28.03 4.82 -11.96
CA TRP A 143 -28.51 6.00 -12.64
C TRP A 143 -28.88 5.73 -14.10
N LEU A 144 -28.09 4.92 -14.82
CA LEU A 144 -28.39 4.51 -16.22
C LEU A 144 -29.61 3.60 -16.27
N LEU A 145 -29.69 2.57 -15.40
CA LEU A 145 -30.78 1.59 -15.39
C LEU A 145 -32.14 2.20 -15.05
N ALA A 146 -32.17 3.37 -14.42
CA ALA A 146 -33.39 4.14 -14.17
C ALA A 146 -33.94 4.84 -15.42
N ARG A 147 -33.32 4.68 -16.61
CA ARG A 147 -33.67 5.34 -17.87
C ARG A 147 -34.04 4.33 -18.94
N PRO A 148 -34.78 4.72 -19.98
CA PRO A 148 -35.03 3.86 -21.15
C PRO A 148 -33.71 3.70 -21.93
N LEU A 149 -33.19 2.47 -21.98
CA LEU A 149 -31.89 2.17 -22.60
C LEU A 149 -32.01 1.42 -23.93
N ALA A 150 -33.20 0.93 -24.29
CA ALA A 150 -33.41 0.21 -25.53
C ALA A 150 -32.99 1.06 -26.75
N GLY A 151 -32.07 0.54 -27.55
CA GLY A 151 -31.51 1.22 -28.72
C GLY A 151 -30.54 2.35 -28.41
N ARG A 152 -30.21 2.63 -27.13
CA ARG A 152 -29.25 3.66 -26.74
C ARG A 152 -27.83 3.19 -26.93
N ARG A 153 -26.96 4.08 -27.44
CA ARG A 153 -25.53 3.82 -27.62
C ARG A 153 -24.73 4.43 -26.48
N ILE A 154 -23.97 3.58 -25.79
CA ILE A 154 -23.27 3.95 -24.56
C ILE A 154 -21.79 3.59 -24.69
N ALA A 155 -20.90 4.58 -24.65
CA ALA A 155 -19.47 4.36 -24.52
C ALA A 155 -19.08 4.22 -23.04
N VAL A 156 -18.44 3.14 -22.65
CA VAL A 156 -18.02 2.87 -21.27
C VAL A 156 -16.51 2.78 -21.21
N GLN A 157 -15.87 3.75 -20.58
CA GLN A 157 -14.43 3.74 -20.35
C GLN A 157 -14.06 2.68 -19.31
N GLU A 158 -13.26 1.72 -19.70
CA GLU A 158 -12.65 0.74 -18.79
C GLU A 158 -11.44 1.35 -18.07
N HIS A 159 -11.20 0.95 -16.81
CA HIS A 159 -10.14 1.53 -15.98
C HIS A 159 -9.09 0.50 -15.53
N GLY A 160 -8.50 -0.18 -16.51
CA GLY A 160 -7.49 -1.22 -16.30
C GLY A 160 -8.08 -2.59 -15.96
N VAL A 161 -9.36 -2.66 -15.61
CA VAL A 161 -10.18 -3.87 -15.44
C VAL A 161 -11.37 -3.75 -16.35
N ARG A 162 -11.76 -4.86 -16.99
CA ARG A 162 -12.99 -4.93 -17.77
C ARG A 162 -14.19 -4.72 -16.88
N LEU A 163 -15.18 -4.02 -17.40
CA LEU A 163 -16.46 -3.77 -16.72
C LEU A 163 -17.56 -4.67 -17.32
N ASP A 164 -17.28 -5.99 -17.39
CA ASP A 164 -18.15 -6.94 -18.08
C ASP A 164 -19.56 -6.98 -17.47
N ASP A 165 -19.69 -7.04 -16.14
CA ASP A 165 -20.99 -7.04 -15.44
C ASP A 165 -21.76 -5.73 -15.68
N PHE A 166 -21.05 -4.58 -15.66
CA PHE A 166 -21.63 -3.28 -15.94
C PHE A 166 -22.17 -3.21 -17.38
N ALA A 167 -21.37 -3.67 -18.33
CA ALA A 167 -21.73 -3.69 -19.73
C ALA A 167 -22.86 -4.70 -20.02
N ALA A 168 -22.85 -5.87 -19.38
CA ALA A 168 -23.89 -6.88 -19.48
C ALA A 168 -25.24 -6.34 -18.99
N ALA A 169 -25.29 -5.72 -17.81
CA ALA A 169 -26.52 -5.15 -17.26
C ALA A 169 -27.14 -4.07 -18.15
N LEU A 170 -26.32 -3.27 -18.87
CA LEU A 170 -26.81 -2.30 -19.84
C LEU A 170 -27.33 -2.96 -21.12
N ARG A 171 -26.63 -4.00 -21.61
CA ARG A 171 -27.05 -4.78 -22.78
C ARG A 171 -28.37 -5.52 -22.54
N GLU A 172 -28.58 -6.05 -21.34
CA GLU A 172 -29.85 -6.69 -20.93
C GLU A 172 -31.05 -5.72 -21.01
N ARG A 173 -30.80 -4.41 -20.92
CA ARG A 173 -31.81 -3.37 -21.11
C ARG A 173 -31.88 -2.87 -22.56
N GLY A 174 -31.24 -3.56 -23.50
CA GLY A 174 -31.30 -3.27 -24.93
C GLY A 174 -30.34 -2.15 -25.39
N ALA A 175 -29.35 -1.75 -24.58
CA ALA A 175 -28.34 -0.79 -24.99
C ALA A 175 -27.24 -1.43 -25.88
N GLU A 176 -26.75 -0.67 -26.86
CA GLU A 176 -25.50 -0.93 -27.55
C GLU A 176 -24.36 -0.38 -26.69
N VAL A 177 -23.50 -1.27 -26.14
CA VAL A 177 -22.41 -0.85 -25.26
C VAL A 177 -21.07 -1.01 -25.95
N ILE A 178 -20.33 0.10 -26.08
CA ILE A 178 -18.97 0.18 -26.59
C ILE A 178 -18.02 0.26 -25.43
N SER A 179 -17.30 -0.83 -25.13
CA SER A 179 -16.24 -0.82 -24.12
C SER A 179 -14.98 -0.14 -24.66
N VAL A 180 -14.53 0.90 -23.99
CA VAL A 180 -13.36 1.70 -24.37
C VAL A 180 -12.20 1.42 -23.44
N PRO A 181 -11.25 0.55 -23.82
CA PRO A 181 -10.07 0.24 -23.01
C PRO A 181 -9.07 1.39 -23.12
N VAL A 182 -8.87 2.14 -22.03
CA VAL A 182 -8.01 3.34 -22.06
C VAL A 182 -6.61 3.12 -21.49
N TYR A 183 -6.42 2.09 -20.70
CA TYR A 183 -5.13 1.59 -20.23
C TYR A 183 -5.31 0.17 -19.69
N ARG A 184 -4.20 -0.54 -19.57
CA ARG A 184 -4.14 -1.87 -18.94
C ARG A 184 -3.17 -1.85 -17.77
N TRP A 185 -3.45 -2.69 -16.80
CA TRP A 185 -2.47 -3.06 -15.79
C TRP A 185 -1.58 -4.14 -16.36
N ALA A 186 -0.28 -4.00 -16.19
CA ALA A 186 0.71 -5.01 -16.52
C ALA A 186 1.59 -5.27 -15.29
N PRO A 187 2.19 -6.45 -15.18
CA PRO A 187 3.26 -6.67 -14.20
C PRO A 187 4.37 -5.62 -14.36
N PRO A 188 5.13 -5.32 -13.31
CA PRO A 188 6.30 -4.46 -13.42
C PRO A 188 7.35 -5.10 -14.35
N ASP A 189 8.17 -4.25 -14.99
CA ASP A 189 9.25 -4.74 -15.86
C ASP A 189 10.30 -5.56 -15.08
N ASP A 190 10.57 -5.13 -13.83
CA ASP A 190 11.37 -5.89 -12.87
C ASP A 190 10.47 -6.39 -11.72
N PRO A 191 10.18 -7.70 -11.65
CA PRO A 191 9.38 -8.29 -10.57
C PRO A 191 10.18 -8.48 -9.26
N ALA A 192 11.50 -8.32 -9.26
CA ALA A 192 12.33 -8.62 -8.09
C ALA A 192 11.99 -7.79 -6.85
N PRO A 193 11.66 -6.47 -6.92
CA PRO A 193 11.22 -5.72 -5.75
C PRO A 193 9.94 -6.28 -5.13
N VAL A 194 9.00 -6.75 -5.94
CA VAL A 194 7.73 -7.32 -5.46
C VAL A 194 7.96 -8.65 -4.76
N ARG A 195 8.77 -9.54 -5.36
CA ARG A 195 9.15 -10.82 -4.75
C ARG A 195 9.86 -10.62 -3.43
N ARG A 196 10.83 -9.70 -3.37
CA ARG A 196 11.50 -9.33 -2.11
C ARG A 196 10.51 -8.81 -1.06
N LEU A 197 9.53 -7.99 -1.44
CA LEU A 197 8.52 -7.51 -0.50
C LEU A 197 7.62 -8.66 0.00
N VAL A 198 7.26 -9.62 -0.86
CA VAL A 198 6.56 -10.85 -0.45
C VAL A 198 7.37 -11.61 0.58
N GLU A 199 8.66 -11.89 0.31
CA GLU A 199 9.55 -12.59 1.25
C GLU A 199 9.70 -11.83 2.57
N GLN A 200 9.91 -10.51 2.52
CA GLN A 200 9.99 -9.67 3.73
C GLN A 200 8.70 -9.70 4.54
N THR A 201 7.55 -9.79 3.87
CA THR A 201 6.24 -9.91 4.53
C THR A 201 6.11 -11.26 5.22
N VAL A 202 6.42 -12.35 4.52
CA VAL A 202 6.42 -13.71 5.08
C VAL A 202 7.34 -13.81 6.30
N ARG A 203 8.52 -13.19 6.23
CA ARG A 203 9.49 -13.14 7.35
C ARG A 203 9.18 -12.10 8.42
N ARG A 204 8.03 -11.41 8.38
CA ARG A 204 7.61 -10.36 9.33
C ARG A 204 8.64 -9.21 9.46
N GLN A 205 9.35 -8.92 8.38
CA GLN A 205 10.33 -7.82 8.33
C GLN A 205 9.70 -6.48 8.00
N VAL A 206 8.46 -6.48 7.50
CA VAL A 206 7.60 -5.30 7.34
C VAL A 206 6.45 -5.36 8.34
N HIS A 207 5.97 -4.20 8.76
CA HIS A 207 4.90 -4.09 9.76
C HIS A 207 3.54 -3.83 9.16
N ALA A 208 3.52 -3.26 7.96
CA ALA A 208 2.30 -3.03 7.18
C ALA A 208 2.57 -3.04 5.70
N LEU A 209 1.52 -3.30 4.92
CA LEU A 209 1.49 -3.15 3.47
C LEU A 209 0.44 -2.11 3.09
N ALA A 210 0.83 -1.10 2.32
CA ALA A 210 -0.06 -0.04 1.86
C ALA A 210 -0.46 -0.26 0.39
N PHE A 211 -1.77 -0.43 0.16
CA PHE A 211 -2.37 -0.64 -1.16
C PHE A 211 -3.23 0.55 -1.57
N THR A 212 -3.13 0.93 -2.84
CA THR A 212 -3.91 2.05 -3.40
C THR A 212 -4.89 1.62 -4.50
N SER A 213 -4.95 0.31 -4.82
CA SER A 213 -5.90 -0.25 -5.78
C SER A 213 -6.14 -1.74 -5.55
N ALA A 214 -7.35 -2.22 -5.81
CA ALA A 214 -7.72 -3.63 -5.71
C ALA A 214 -6.87 -4.53 -6.64
N PRO A 215 -6.59 -4.17 -7.91
CA PRO A 215 -5.70 -4.95 -8.76
C PRO A 215 -4.30 -5.16 -8.18
N ALA A 216 -3.77 -4.18 -7.42
CA ALA A 216 -2.47 -4.34 -6.77
C ALA A 216 -2.51 -5.39 -5.65
N VAL A 217 -3.61 -5.50 -4.90
CA VAL A 217 -3.80 -6.56 -3.90
C VAL A 217 -3.79 -7.93 -4.59
N SER A 218 -4.63 -8.10 -5.61
CA SER A 218 -4.72 -9.38 -6.34
C SER A 218 -3.39 -9.78 -6.97
N ALA A 219 -2.68 -8.84 -7.59
CA ALA A 219 -1.38 -9.10 -8.21
C ALA A 219 -0.29 -9.45 -7.17
N PHE A 220 -0.31 -8.81 -5.99
CA PHE A 220 0.63 -9.13 -4.91
C PHE A 220 0.43 -10.57 -4.39
N VAL A 221 -0.83 -10.95 -4.15
CA VAL A 221 -1.18 -12.32 -3.74
C VAL A 221 -0.84 -13.34 -4.83
N ALA A 222 -1.09 -13.00 -6.11
CA ALA A 222 -0.73 -13.85 -7.24
C ALA A 222 0.80 -14.04 -7.37
N THR A 223 1.60 -13.00 -7.10
CA THR A 223 3.07 -13.12 -7.06
C THR A 223 3.50 -14.10 -5.98
N ALA A 224 2.93 -13.99 -4.78
CA ALA A 224 3.23 -14.93 -3.70
C ALA A 224 2.81 -16.38 -4.04
N ALA A 225 1.68 -16.54 -4.73
CA ALA A 225 1.22 -17.85 -5.18
C ALA A 225 2.16 -18.48 -6.22
N ALA A 226 2.64 -17.68 -7.16
CA ALA A 226 3.60 -18.13 -8.18
C ALA A 226 4.95 -18.61 -7.57
N ASP A 227 5.34 -18.01 -6.46
CA ASP A 227 6.56 -18.36 -5.73
C ASP A 227 6.32 -19.41 -4.60
N GLY A 228 5.10 -20.00 -4.52
CA GLY A 228 4.74 -21.00 -3.50
C GLY A 228 4.59 -20.45 -2.07
N LEU A 229 4.52 -19.12 -1.91
CA LEU A 229 4.49 -18.43 -0.62
C LEU A 229 3.10 -17.93 -0.21
N ARG A 230 2.04 -18.33 -0.95
CA ARG A 230 0.68 -17.80 -0.74
C ARG A 230 0.19 -17.99 0.69
N ASP A 231 0.24 -19.21 1.22
CA ASP A 231 -0.32 -19.51 2.53
C ASP A 231 0.49 -18.84 3.66
N ALA A 232 1.82 -18.82 3.54
CA ALA A 232 2.69 -18.10 4.46
C ALA A 232 2.46 -16.58 4.43
N LEU A 233 2.18 -16.00 3.25
CA LEU A 233 1.79 -14.61 3.11
C LEU A 233 0.45 -14.33 3.81
N LEU A 234 -0.58 -15.16 3.55
CA LEU A 234 -1.90 -14.98 4.15
C LEU A 234 -1.83 -15.11 5.68
N ASP A 235 -1.00 -16.03 6.19
CA ASP A 235 -0.75 -16.16 7.61
C ASP A 235 -0.10 -14.90 8.22
N ALA A 236 0.92 -14.36 7.57
CA ALA A 236 1.54 -13.11 7.98
C ALA A 236 0.55 -11.93 8.03
N LEU A 237 -0.37 -11.87 7.06
CA LEU A 237 -1.39 -10.81 6.96
C LEU A 237 -2.55 -10.98 7.96
N ARG A 238 -2.81 -12.19 8.45
CA ARG A 238 -3.79 -12.41 9.54
C ARG A 238 -3.29 -11.94 10.90
N GLY A 239 -1.99 -12.03 11.12
CA GLY A 239 -1.38 -11.78 12.43
C GLY A 239 -0.55 -10.50 12.46
N ASP A 240 0.68 -10.60 12.02
CA ASP A 240 1.74 -9.64 12.36
C ASP A 240 1.85 -8.46 11.41
N VAL A 241 1.49 -8.64 10.14
CA VAL A 241 1.63 -7.61 9.11
C VAL A 241 0.27 -7.02 8.75
N LEU A 242 0.10 -5.73 8.99
CA LEU A 242 -1.16 -5.03 8.78
C LEU A 242 -1.40 -4.71 7.29
N PRO A 243 -2.39 -5.31 6.61
CA PRO A 243 -2.79 -4.84 5.29
C PRO A 243 -3.65 -3.58 5.42
N VAL A 244 -3.24 -2.50 4.76
CA VAL A 244 -3.96 -1.21 4.76
C VAL A 244 -4.25 -0.78 3.34
N CYS A 245 -5.50 -0.50 3.07
CA CYS A 245 -6.02 -0.09 1.77
C CYS A 245 -6.43 1.38 1.78
N VAL A 246 -6.38 2.04 0.61
CA VAL A 246 -6.80 3.44 0.49
C VAL A 246 -8.30 3.64 0.68
N GLY A 247 -9.09 2.57 0.58
CA GLY A 247 -10.55 2.60 0.76
C GLY A 247 -11.18 1.22 0.55
N ALA A 248 -12.47 1.09 0.79
CA ALA A 248 -13.24 -0.16 0.80
C ALA A 248 -13.10 -0.97 -0.50
N LEU A 249 -13.20 -0.33 -1.67
CA LEU A 249 -13.03 -1.02 -2.96
C LEU A 249 -11.62 -1.62 -3.13
N CYS A 250 -10.60 -0.98 -2.57
CA CYS A 250 -9.24 -1.51 -2.57
C CYS A 250 -9.11 -2.73 -1.65
N ALA A 251 -9.84 -2.76 -0.54
CA ALA A 251 -9.81 -3.82 0.45
C ALA A 251 -10.62 -5.08 0.04
N ARG A 252 -11.51 -4.96 -0.95
CA ARG A 252 -12.39 -6.06 -1.37
C ARG A 252 -11.67 -7.40 -1.64
N PRO A 253 -10.53 -7.46 -2.37
CA PRO A 253 -9.84 -8.72 -2.59
C PRO A 253 -9.33 -9.39 -1.30
N PHE A 254 -9.02 -8.62 -0.26
CA PHE A 254 -8.70 -9.19 1.06
C PHE A 254 -9.93 -9.77 1.74
N ALA A 255 -11.08 -9.09 1.67
CA ALA A 255 -12.34 -9.61 2.20
C ALA A 255 -12.75 -10.92 1.50
N ASP A 256 -12.59 -11.02 0.19
CA ASP A 256 -12.84 -12.23 -0.59
C ASP A 256 -11.90 -13.42 -0.18
N LEU A 257 -10.74 -13.10 0.41
CA LEU A 257 -9.80 -14.07 0.98
C LEU A 257 -10.02 -14.34 2.48
N GLY A 258 -11.05 -13.75 3.10
CA GLY A 258 -11.31 -13.84 4.54
C GLY A 258 -10.23 -13.16 5.39
N LEU A 259 -9.56 -12.13 4.86
CA LEU A 259 -8.53 -11.37 5.56
C LEU A 259 -9.07 -10.00 5.99
N PRO A 260 -8.84 -9.59 7.26
CA PRO A 260 -9.13 -8.23 7.68
C PRO A 260 -8.12 -7.28 7.02
N ALA A 261 -8.61 -6.18 6.44
CA ALA A 261 -7.78 -5.09 5.95
C ALA A 261 -8.34 -3.76 6.45
N GLU A 262 -7.47 -2.91 6.95
CA GLU A 262 -7.84 -1.58 7.42
C GLU A 262 -7.95 -0.60 6.26
N PHE A 263 -8.89 0.34 6.35
CA PHE A 263 -9.02 1.42 5.38
C PHE A 263 -9.73 2.64 5.97
N PRO A 264 -9.37 3.86 5.55
CA PRO A 264 -10.01 5.07 6.04
C PRO A 264 -11.37 5.28 5.34
N GLU A 265 -12.29 5.98 6.00
CA GLU A 265 -13.59 6.38 5.42
C GLU A 265 -13.43 7.17 4.11
N ARG A 266 -12.42 8.03 4.05
CA ARG A 266 -12.13 8.83 2.84
C ARG A 266 -10.94 8.27 2.10
N GLY A 267 -11.12 7.89 0.85
CA GLY A 267 -10.12 7.29 -0.04
C GLY A 267 -9.00 8.24 -0.48
N ARG A 268 -8.24 8.79 0.47
CA ARG A 268 -7.13 9.73 0.23
C ARG A 268 -5.82 9.23 0.84
N LEU A 269 -4.68 9.52 0.20
CA LEU A 269 -3.37 9.12 0.71
C LEU A 269 -3.09 9.67 2.12
N GLY A 270 -3.46 10.93 2.38
CA GLY A 270 -3.31 11.52 3.71
C GLY A 270 -4.12 10.80 4.79
N SER A 271 -5.32 10.31 4.46
CA SER A 271 -6.17 9.53 5.38
C SER A 271 -5.59 8.13 5.62
N LEU A 272 -5.07 7.48 4.57
CA LEU A 272 -4.35 6.20 4.66
C LEU A 272 -3.14 6.31 5.60
N VAL A 273 -2.32 7.35 5.44
CA VAL A 273 -1.14 7.58 6.27
C VAL A 273 -1.51 7.93 7.71
N ARG A 274 -2.61 8.64 7.93
CA ARG A 274 -3.14 8.90 9.28
C ARG A 274 -3.56 7.60 9.95
N LEU A 275 -4.33 6.77 9.26
CA LEU A 275 -4.76 5.46 9.77
C LEU A 275 -3.56 4.60 10.18
N LEU A 276 -2.52 4.49 9.32
CA LEU A 276 -1.28 3.81 9.66
C LEU A 276 -0.60 4.37 10.91
N ALA A 277 -0.56 5.71 11.05
CA ALA A 277 0.07 6.39 12.17
C ALA A 277 -0.69 6.23 13.50
N GLU A 278 -1.95 5.91 13.45
CA GLU A 278 -2.82 5.62 14.61
C GLU A 278 -2.79 4.11 14.94
N THR A 279 -2.94 3.25 13.92
CA THR A 279 -3.11 1.81 14.12
C THR A 279 -1.80 1.09 14.45
N LEU A 280 -0.68 1.39 13.78
CA LEU A 280 0.57 0.66 14.04
C LEU A 280 1.09 0.85 15.46
N PRO A 281 1.15 2.08 16.02
CA PRO A 281 1.56 2.25 17.41
C PRO A 281 0.61 1.57 18.40
N SER A 282 -0.71 1.62 18.17
CA SER A 282 -1.68 0.99 19.09
C SER A 282 -1.54 -0.53 19.14
N ARG A 283 -1.06 -1.17 18.07
CA ARG A 283 -0.85 -2.63 17.99
C ARG A 283 0.52 -3.07 18.52
N GLY A 284 1.55 -2.23 18.43
CA GLY A 284 2.93 -2.67 18.65
C GLY A 284 3.77 -1.79 19.55
N ARG A 285 3.21 -0.72 20.14
CA ARG A 285 3.93 0.12 21.09
C ARG A 285 3.80 -0.45 22.50
N ARG A 286 4.93 -0.58 23.17
CA ARG A 286 5.01 -1.03 24.56
C ARG A 286 5.88 -0.08 25.36
N GLU A 287 5.34 0.42 26.44
CA GLU A 287 6.06 1.29 27.38
C GLU A 287 6.42 0.51 28.65
N LEU A 288 7.65 0.68 29.09
CA LEU A 288 8.20 0.04 30.26
C LEU A 288 8.88 1.09 31.13
N ASP A 289 8.52 1.10 32.39
CA ASP A 289 9.26 1.83 33.43
C ASP A 289 10.30 0.88 34.04
N LEU A 290 11.57 1.20 33.84
CA LEU A 290 12.69 0.42 34.34
C LEU A 290 13.36 1.13 35.55
N GLY A 291 12.60 1.90 36.31
CA GLY A 291 13.08 2.68 37.44
C GLY A 291 13.62 4.03 36.99
N SER A 292 14.93 4.18 36.84
CA SER A 292 15.55 5.43 36.39
C SER A 292 15.43 5.69 34.87
N THR A 293 14.88 4.76 34.08
CA THR A 293 14.86 4.80 32.63
C THR A 293 13.49 4.41 32.09
N ARG A 294 12.92 5.20 31.21
CA ARG A 294 11.70 4.86 30.47
C ARG A 294 12.08 4.28 29.10
N LEU A 295 11.67 3.04 28.86
CA LEU A 295 11.88 2.36 27.59
C LEU A 295 10.54 2.22 26.85
N THR A 296 10.45 2.74 25.63
CA THR A 296 9.33 2.47 24.73
C THR A 296 9.82 1.62 23.56
N LEU A 297 9.19 0.48 23.33
CA LEU A 297 9.41 -0.34 22.14
C LEU A 297 8.34 -0.02 21.12
N GLN A 298 8.76 0.23 19.87
CA GLN A 298 7.83 0.57 18.78
C GLN A 298 8.40 0.07 17.46
N GLY A 299 7.78 -0.94 16.86
CA GLY A 299 8.33 -1.58 15.65
C GLY A 299 9.78 -2.01 15.87
N ASN A 300 10.69 -1.60 15.01
CA ASN A 300 12.13 -1.83 15.14
C ASN A 300 12.87 -0.62 15.78
N ALA A 301 12.21 0.12 16.64
CA ALA A 301 12.84 1.18 17.41
C ALA A 301 12.70 0.96 18.91
N ALA A 302 13.72 1.36 19.66
CA ALA A 302 13.68 1.57 21.10
C ALA A 302 13.79 3.07 21.36
N LEU A 303 12.83 3.62 22.10
CA LEU A 303 12.93 5.00 22.60
C LEU A 303 13.33 4.90 24.08
N VAL A 304 14.51 5.40 24.40
CA VAL A 304 15.03 5.41 25.77
C VAL A 304 15.10 6.84 26.22
N ASP A 305 14.31 7.17 27.24
CA ASP A 305 14.16 8.54 27.77
C ASP A 305 13.83 9.59 26.68
N GLY A 306 13.07 9.16 25.65
CA GLY A 306 12.66 10.00 24.51
C GLY A 306 13.62 10.01 23.33
N GLU A 307 14.83 9.45 23.45
CA GLU A 307 15.76 9.28 22.35
C GLU A 307 15.46 8.00 21.55
N SER A 308 15.24 8.12 20.24
CA SER A 308 14.98 6.94 19.40
C SER A 308 16.28 6.28 18.92
N ARG A 309 16.31 4.96 19.00
CA ARG A 309 17.38 4.10 18.51
C ARG A 309 16.77 3.07 17.57
N LEU A 310 17.19 3.10 16.30
CA LEU A 310 16.78 2.07 15.34
C LEU A 310 17.57 0.78 15.59
N LEU A 311 16.84 -0.31 15.61
CA LEU A 311 17.37 -1.65 15.85
C LEU A 311 17.26 -2.49 14.57
N SER A 312 18.13 -3.48 14.45
CA SER A 312 17.89 -4.53 13.44
C SER A 312 16.61 -5.32 13.81
N PRO A 313 15.91 -5.93 12.85
CA PRO A 313 14.71 -6.74 13.14
C PRO A 313 14.97 -7.82 14.22
N ARG A 314 16.12 -8.50 14.16
CA ARG A 314 16.51 -9.50 15.16
C ARG A 314 16.83 -8.85 16.52
N GLY A 315 17.50 -7.70 16.53
CA GLY A 315 17.74 -6.93 17.77
C GLY A 315 16.44 -6.48 18.44
N ALA A 316 15.47 -6.01 17.65
CA ALA A 316 14.16 -5.63 18.15
C ALA A 316 13.38 -6.84 18.68
N ALA A 317 13.45 -8.00 18.03
CA ALA A 317 12.82 -9.24 18.49
C ALA A 317 13.44 -9.72 19.84
N VAL A 318 14.75 -9.71 19.95
CA VAL A 318 15.45 -10.03 21.21
C VAL A 318 15.03 -9.05 22.32
N LEU A 319 15.02 -7.75 22.04
CA LEU A 319 14.63 -6.76 23.05
C LEU A 319 13.16 -6.90 23.45
N ARG A 320 12.25 -7.19 22.53
CA ARG A 320 10.84 -7.49 22.85
C ARG A 320 10.71 -8.72 23.75
N ALA A 321 11.41 -9.82 23.44
CA ALA A 321 11.39 -11.01 24.27
C ALA A 321 11.87 -10.72 25.71
N LEU A 322 12.97 -10.00 25.85
CA LEU A 322 13.48 -9.60 27.18
C LEU A 322 12.54 -8.63 27.91
N ALA A 323 11.80 -7.83 27.17
CA ALA A 323 10.85 -6.86 27.68
C ALA A 323 9.51 -7.48 28.12
N GLU A 324 9.20 -8.73 27.73
CA GLU A 324 7.99 -9.42 28.20
C GLU A 324 7.97 -9.58 29.72
N ARG A 325 9.14 -9.89 30.31
CA ARG A 325 9.32 -10.01 31.76
C ARG A 325 10.62 -9.33 32.18
N PRO A 326 10.61 -7.99 32.37
CA PRO A 326 11.81 -7.26 32.82
C PRO A 326 12.38 -7.88 34.09
N GLY A 327 13.70 -7.95 34.20
CA GLY A 327 14.39 -8.59 35.31
C GLY A 327 14.53 -10.12 35.21
N HIS A 328 13.68 -10.78 34.42
CA HIS A 328 13.72 -12.23 34.20
C HIS A 328 14.86 -12.62 33.25
N VAL A 329 15.50 -13.78 33.53
CA VAL A 329 16.57 -14.28 32.68
C VAL A 329 15.97 -15.19 31.61
N LEU A 330 16.22 -14.88 30.36
CA LEU A 330 15.96 -15.78 29.24
C LEU A 330 17.23 -16.47 28.80
N SER A 331 17.17 -17.78 28.63
CA SER A 331 18.28 -18.56 28.09
C SER A 331 18.55 -18.21 26.62
N ARG A 332 19.72 -18.58 26.09
CA ARG A 332 20.02 -18.46 24.67
C ARG A 332 19.02 -19.23 23.82
N ALA A 333 18.67 -20.46 24.27
CA ALA A 333 17.69 -21.29 23.59
C ALA A 333 16.28 -20.63 23.55
N ASP A 334 15.84 -19.99 24.66
CA ASP A 334 14.57 -19.25 24.68
C ASP A 334 14.58 -18.08 23.71
N LEU A 335 15.66 -17.30 23.70
CA LEU A 335 15.83 -16.18 22.78
C LEU A 335 15.89 -16.64 21.33
N LEU A 336 16.53 -17.79 21.06
CA LEU A 336 16.58 -18.36 19.72
C LEU A 336 15.17 -18.72 19.23
N ARG A 337 14.39 -19.45 20.02
CA ARG A 337 13.00 -19.79 19.66
C ARG A 337 12.13 -18.57 19.42
N THR A 338 12.29 -17.53 20.23
CA THR A 338 11.41 -16.34 20.16
C THR A 338 11.82 -15.38 19.05
N ALA A 339 13.11 -15.15 18.84
CA ALA A 339 13.59 -14.14 17.90
C ALA A 339 13.98 -14.71 16.52
N TRP A 340 14.00 -16.04 16.36
CA TRP A 340 14.26 -16.74 15.10
C TRP A 340 13.20 -17.83 14.82
N PRO A 341 11.91 -17.49 14.76
CA PRO A 341 10.87 -18.51 14.54
C PRO A 341 11.02 -19.23 13.18
N ASP A 342 11.59 -18.56 12.18
CA ASP A 342 11.79 -19.11 10.84
C ASP A 342 12.87 -20.20 10.78
N VAL A 343 13.72 -20.29 11.80
CA VAL A 343 14.87 -21.21 11.85
C VAL A 343 14.61 -22.38 12.78
N ALA A 344 13.65 -22.24 13.69
CA ALA A 344 13.25 -23.31 14.59
C ALA A 344 12.65 -24.53 13.86
N ALA A 345 12.30 -24.38 12.56
CA ALA A 345 11.82 -25.48 11.73
C ALA A 345 12.95 -26.32 11.08
N ASP A 346 14.17 -25.77 10.99
CA ASP A 346 15.35 -26.47 10.45
C ASP A 346 16.35 -26.71 11.56
N GLU A 347 16.40 -27.95 12.08
CA GLU A 347 17.16 -28.34 13.26
C GLU A 347 18.71 -28.16 13.22
N HIS A 348 19.28 -27.58 12.13
CA HIS A 348 20.73 -27.67 11.92
C HIS A 348 21.50 -26.38 11.64
N THR A 349 20.92 -25.15 11.70
CA THR A 349 21.62 -24.02 11.10
C THR A 349 21.80 -22.73 11.93
N VAL A 350 21.26 -22.58 13.13
CA VAL A 350 21.52 -21.37 13.95
C VAL A 350 22.01 -21.72 15.33
N ASP A 351 23.30 -21.49 15.55
CA ASP A 351 24.02 -21.68 16.80
C ASP A 351 23.66 -20.55 17.82
N GLU A 352 23.82 -20.86 19.10
CA GLU A 352 23.74 -19.90 20.22
C GLU A 352 24.60 -18.64 20.01
N HIS A 353 25.68 -18.73 19.22
CA HIS A 353 26.51 -17.60 18.80
C HIS A 353 25.74 -16.52 18.02
N ALA A 354 24.67 -16.88 17.30
CA ALA A 354 23.83 -15.90 16.64
C ALA A 354 23.09 -15.00 17.64
N VAL A 355 22.69 -15.55 18.78
CA VAL A 355 22.08 -14.79 19.87
C VAL A 355 23.10 -13.83 20.48
N GLU A 356 24.34 -14.29 20.72
CA GLU A 356 25.42 -13.47 21.29
C GLU A 356 25.75 -12.30 20.35
N ALA A 357 25.89 -12.58 19.07
CA ALA A 357 26.11 -11.57 18.05
C ALA A 357 24.94 -10.56 17.95
N ALA A 358 23.68 -11.04 18.05
CA ALA A 358 22.51 -10.18 18.04
C ALA A 358 22.44 -9.27 19.29
N VAL A 359 22.75 -9.82 20.47
CA VAL A 359 22.83 -9.04 21.71
C VAL A 359 23.96 -8.03 21.66
N GLY A 360 25.12 -8.39 21.11
CA GLY A 360 26.23 -7.46 20.89
C GLY A 360 25.81 -6.26 20.02
N ARG A 361 25.19 -6.53 18.87
CA ARG A 361 24.67 -5.49 17.98
C ARG A 361 23.55 -4.65 18.62
N LEU A 362 22.65 -5.30 19.39
CA LEU A 362 21.59 -4.62 20.13
C LEU A 362 22.18 -3.64 21.15
N ARG A 363 23.18 -4.04 21.93
CA ARG A 363 23.88 -3.17 22.89
C ARG A 363 24.56 -1.99 22.19
N ALA A 364 25.22 -2.25 21.08
CA ALA A 364 25.85 -1.20 20.27
C ALA A 364 24.82 -0.19 19.73
N ALA A 365 23.68 -0.68 19.24
CA ALA A 365 22.60 0.18 18.73
C ALA A 365 21.97 1.02 19.85
N LEU A 366 21.82 0.48 21.05
CA LEU A 366 21.31 1.21 22.22
C LEU A 366 22.34 2.23 22.78
N GLY A 367 23.61 2.15 22.37
CA GLY A 367 24.66 3.07 22.81
C GLY A 367 24.85 3.06 24.35
N PRO A 368 24.79 4.24 25.02
CA PRO A 368 24.96 4.30 26.48
C PRO A 368 23.95 3.44 27.26
N HIS A 369 22.78 3.18 26.67
CA HIS A 369 21.71 2.38 27.27
C HIS A 369 21.88 0.87 27.00
N GLY A 370 22.93 0.42 26.29
CA GLY A 370 23.24 -1.00 26.09
C GLY A 370 23.41 -1.78 27.39
N LYS A 371 23.77 -1.09 28.50
CA LYS A 371 23.83 -1.64 29.85
C LYS A 371 22.49 -2.16 30.41
N LEU A 372 21.36 -1.76 29.80
CA LEU A 372 20.04 -2.30 30.12
C LEU A 372 19.95 -3.81 29.81
N ILE A 373 20.73 -4.30 28.87
CA ILE A 373 20.79 -5.72 28.54
C ILE A 373 21.94 -6.34 29.33
N ARG A 374 21.62 -7.07 30.39
CA ARG A 374 22.64 -7.71 31.25
C ARG A 374 22.84 -9.16 30.89
N THR A 375 24.10 -9.59 30.81
CA THR A 375 24.47 -11.01 30.74
C THR A 375 24.40 -11.62 32.14
N VAL A 376 23.77 -12.78 32.26
CA VAL A 376 23.80 -13.60 33.46
C VAL A 376 24.66 -14.83 33.12
N PRO A 377 25.86 -14.95 33.69
CA PRO A 377 26.81 -16.02 33.33
C PRO A 377 26.16 -17.39 33.36
N LYS A 378 26.39 -18.18 32.32
CA LYS A 378 25.87 -19.58 32.15
C LYS A 378 24.32 -19.66 32.07
N ARG A 379 23.56 -18.56 32.20
CA ARG A 379 22.10 -18.60 32.25
C ARG A 379 21.44 -17.87 31.09
N GLY A 380 22.09 -16.84 30.49
CA GLY A 380 21.53 -16.07 29.38
C GLY A 380 21.55 -14.58 29.60
N TYR A 381 20.43 -13.90 29.26
CA TYR A 381 20.33 -12.45 29.25
C TYR A 381 19.05 -11.99 29.96
N ARG A 382 19.07 -10.76 30.49
CA ARG A 382 17.88 -10.09 31.06
C ARG A 382 17.87 -8.62 30.73
N LEU A 383 16.67 -8.04 30.68
CA LEU A 383 16.48 -6.59 30.73
C LEU A 383 16.58 -6.12 32.19
N ALA A 384 17.50 -5.22 32.48
CA ALA A 384 17.67 -4.71 33.85
C ALA A 384 16.45 -3.86 34.24
N VAL A 385 15.96 -4.06 35.43
CA VAL A 385 15.09 -3.13 36.18
C VAL A 385 15.98 -2.42 37.17
N GLY A 386 15.79 -1.11 37.33
CA GLY A 386 16.62 -0.24 38.16
C GLY A 386 16.69 -0.61 39.63
#